data_9ee68c46710505ad4ba5a5949d93ff12
#
_entry.id   9ee68c46710505ad4ba5a5949d93ff12
#
_cell.length_a   1.000
_cell.length_b   1.000
_cell.length_c   1.000
_cell.angle_alpha   90.00
_cell.angle_beta   90.00
_cell.angle_gamma   90.00
#
_symmetry.space_group_name_H-M   'P 1'
#
loop_
_entity.id
_entity.type
_entity.pdbx_description
1 polymer ?
#
loop_
_entity_poly.entity_id
_entity_poly.type
_entity_poly.pdbx_seq_one_letter_code
_entity_poly.pdbx_strand_id
1 'polypeptide(L)'
;MVRRCLLKPGLLVSVALMVSLMLAVACGGSAPAAEQPSKAAEVTVPDTPAPATEVAPVATSTPTPLIVPVSTTMEFPLVPDWVANGKYQPMVLQFVSRSNPGQWDTHYCGSLFSCAIATSPRFNQLVEYNPVNPTEIIGDLAKSWEINEDGTEYIFKIHDATWHDGKPVTAEDIVFSFDRIVEPDAIRNRTAALKDFYVHKTAEVVDANTVKIPLKFPAATFLTTIAVDYYAMYPKHIAEGKSQDDINCCPANLIGSGPWIFKNNQPKISWEHEKNPNYFKTGRPYFDGIKFNHIRDVGRLLTALQVGQVDLTDGLAPTYANNVTRPVNADTKGRVQLHRLPGGSGKFIIFTNTPPFDDLRVRRAIFLAIDRQEVVDVVYCRKEGCDADVGTFFQVNKVEKQDQLTNVPGYRIPKAPDIAEAKALMAEAGFPDGFKADINSGNSPAALQVGEIVTEQLRASLGVDLTLVPADTATYHVRIQENTYPITLVSGFGLLINDPSDVLNQVYAFDVEKNPDNWTAPRFAELVASQISELNPEKRLGQFEEMVDILRKAEGHWVPIVWEAMGGAHDYRIQNYVVPQTIQQVLKWDHIWWDPNAVCPDPAGCEQ
;
A
#
# COMPACT_ATOMS: atom_id res chain seq x y z
N MET A 1 2.12 32.06 -27.12
CA MET A 1 3.36 31.74 -27.90
C MET A 1 3.54 30.22 -27.86
N VAL A 2 3.02 29.57 -28.88
CA VAL A 2 3.07 28.10 -29.03
C VAL A 2 4.41 27.76 -29.66
N ARG A 3 5.35 27.22 -28.89
CA ARG A 3 6.55 26.60 -29.44
C ARG A 3 6.26 25.11 -29.71
N ARG A 4 6.16 24.79 -30.99
CA ARG A 4 6.21 23.41 -31.50
C ARG A 4 7.53 22.77 -31.07
N CYS A 5 7.46 21.63 -30.37
CA CYS A 5 8.61 20.74 -30.21
C CYS A 5 8.97 20.15 -31.58
N LEU A 6 9.94 20.74 -32.25
CA LEU A 6 10.59 20.18 -33.43
C LEU A 6 11.72 19.27 -32.95
N LEU A 7 11.56 18.00 -33.15
CA LEU A 7 12.61 17.00 -33.06
C LEU A 7 13.72 17.36 -34.07
N LYS A 8 14.94 17.54 -33.59
CA LYS A 8 16.14 17.55 -34.42
C LYS A 8 16.58 16.10 -34.66
N PRO A 9 16.77 15.67 -35.90
CA PRO A 9 17.44 14.40 -36.22
C PRO A 9 18.95 14.61 -36.24
N GLY A 10 19.66 13.73 -35.60
CA GLY A 10 21.11 13.63 -35.84
C GLY A 10 21.93 13.22 -34.64
N LEU A 11 22.11 11.94 -34.42
CA LEU A 11 23.43 11.31 -34.35
C LEU A 11 23.27 9.78 -34.23
N LEU A 12 23.18 9.13 -35.40
CA LEU A 12 23.50 7.71 -35.54
C LEU A 12 25.04 7.61 -35.61
N VAL A 13 25.66 7.07 -34.57
CA VAL A 13 27.01 6.52 -34.64
C VAL A 13 26.98 5.14 -34.01
N SER A 14 27.03 4.20 -34.90
CA SER A 14 27.55 2.84 -34.88
C SER A 14 28.33 2.41 -33.62
N VAL A 15 27.82 1.38 -32.92
CA VAL A 15 28.67 0.33 -32.35
C VAL A 15 28.05 -1.01 -32.76
N ALA A 16 28.43 -1.47 -33.92
CA ALA A 16 28.37 -2.87 -34.32
C ALA A 16 29.82 -3.41 -34.23
N LEU A 17 29.94 -4.64 -33.86
CA LEU A 17 31.07 -5.56 -33.79
C LEU A 17 31.53 -5.89 -32.36
N MET A 18 31.07 -7.02 -31.87
CA MET A 18 31.91 -8.20 -31.58
C MET A 18 31.00 -9.34 -31.09
N VAL A 19 30.49 -10.10 -32.07
CA VAL A 19 30.14 -11.51 -31.88
C VAL A 19 30.90 -12.23 -32.99
N SER A 20 31.94 -12.93 -32.64
CA SER A 20 32.57 -13.92 -33.52
C SER A 20 33.14 -15.08 -32.71
N LEU A 21 32.57 -16.21 -33.00
CA LEU A 21 33.23 -17.50 -33.16
C LEU A 21 33.79 -18.20 -31.92
N MET A 22 33.07 -19.23 -31.46
CA MET A 22 33.70 -20.56 -31.29
C MET A 22 32.69 -21.64 -31.65
N LEU A 23 33.00 -22.28 -32.78
CA LEU A 23 32.36 -23.48 -33.29
C LEU A 23 33.10 -24.71 -32.78
N ALA A 24 32.28 -25.73 -32.46
CA ALA A 24 32.50 -27.15 -32.66
C ALA A 24 33.58 -27.88 -31.84
N VAL A 25 33.14 -28.84 -31.05
CA VAL A 25 33.55 -30.25 -31.24
C VAL A 25 32.36 -31.16 -30.84
N ALA A 26 31.96 -31.96 -31.81
CA ALA A 26 30.98 -33.04 -31.65
C ALA A 26 31.68 -34.28 -31.06
N CYS A 27 31.03 -34.97 -30.13
CA CYS A 27 31.17 -36.42 -29.95
C CYS A 27 29.88 -37.01 -29.45
N GLY A 28 29.42 -38.01 -30.17
CA GLY A 28 28.14 -38.65 -30.04
C GLY A 28 27.97 -39.53 -28.79
N GLY A 29 26.73 -39.67 -28.36
CA GLY A 29 26.30 -40.63 -27.36
C GLY A 29 24.79 -40.84 -27.54
N SER A 30 24.45 -42.04 -27.99
CA SER A 30 23.11 -42.52 -28.28
C SER A 30 22.18 -42.44 -27.05
N ALA A 31 21.02 -41.85 -27.23
CA ALA A 31 19.90 -41.92 -26.28
C ALA A 31 19.11 -43.23 -26.47
N PRO A 32 18.65 -43.86 -25.37
CA PRO A 32 17.73 -44.99 -25.48
C PRO A 32 16.28 -44.49 -25.68
N ALA A 33 15.54 -45.31 -26.48
CA ALA A 33 14.16 -45.09 -26.88
C ALA A 33 13.18 -45.03 -25.70
N ALA A 34 12.23 -44.12 -25.78
CA ALA A 34 11.09 -44.03 -24.88
C ALA A 34 10.07 -45.12 -25.22
N GLU A 35 9.71 -45.92 -24.21
CA GLU A 35 8.56 -46.86 -24.26
C GLU A 35 7.23 -46.08 -24.24
N GLN A 36 6.34 -46.49 -25.14
CA GLN A 36 4.94 -46.04 -25.18
C GLN A 36 4.13 -46.68 -24.04
N PRO A 37 3.21 -45.95 -23.38
CA PRO A 37 2.32 -46.58 -22.41
C PRO A 37 1.22 -47.38 -23.10
N SER A 38 0.95 -48.58 -22.53
CA SER A 38 -0.04 -49.57 -22.97
C SER A 38 -1.48 -49.07 -22.81
N LYS A 39 -2.33 -49.56 -23.75
CA LYS A 39 -3.78 -49.36 -23.80
C LYS A 39 -4.49 -49.67 -22.48
N ALA A 40 -5.30 -48.72 -22.02
CA ALA A 40 -6.30 -48.95 -20.97
C ALA A 40 -7.42 -49.87 -21.45
N ALA A 41 -7.84 -50.77 -20.59
CA ALA A 41 -8.93 -51.71 -20.81
C ALA A 41 -10.29 -51.02 -20.83
N GLU A 42 -11.10 -51.42 -21.78
CA GLU A 42 -12.49 -51.02 -22.01
C GLU A 42 -13.38 -51.65 -20.94
N VAL A 43 -14.05 -50.81 -20.11
CA VAL A 43 -15.08 -51.25 -19.16
C VAL A 43 -16.44 -51.08 -19.83
N THR A 44 -17.09 -52.20 -20.15
CA THR A 44 -18.46 -52.24 -20.65
C THR A 44 -19.46 -51.95 -19.53
N VAL A 45 -20.30 -50.93 -19.72
CA VAL A 45 -21.46 -50.60 -18.89
C VAL A 45 -22.69 -51.22 -19.50
N PRO A 46 -23.57 -51.92 -18.73
CA PRO A 46 -24.83 -52.45 -19.28
C PRO A 46 -25.90 -51.35 -19.37
N ASP A 47 -26.48 -51.21 -20.54
CA ASP A 47 -27.69 -50.42 -20.82
C ASP A 47 -28.92 -51.03 -20.13
N THR A 48 -29.59 -50.23 -19.28
CA THR A 48 -31.01 -50.40 -19.00
C THR A 48 -31.63 -49.01 -18.72
N PRO A 49 -32.56 -48.53 -19.55
CA PRO A 49 -33.23 -47.26 -19.32
C PRO A 49 -34.37 -47.43 -18.29
N ALA A 50 -34.32 -46.66 -17.22
CA ALA A 50 -35.44 -46.42 -16.31
C ALA A 50 -36.34 -45.31 -16.87
N PRO A 51 -37.67 -45.33 -16.63
CA PRO A 51 -38.61 -44.39 -17.23
C PRO A 51 -38.44 -42.98 -16.66
N ALA A 52 -38.47 -41.99 -17.55
CA ALA A 52 -38.40 -40.58 -17.23
C ALA A 52 -39.63 -40.16 -16.40
N THR A 53 -39.37 -39.68 -15.18
CA THR A 53 -40.35 -38.91 -14.39
C THR A 53 -40.28 -37.47 -14.85
N GLU A 54 -41.40 -36.99 -15.40
CA GLU A 54 -41.61 -35.62 -15.83
C GLU A 54 -41.50 -34.70 -14.61
N VAL A 55 -40.38 -33.99 -14.48
CA VAL A 55 -40.17 -32.94 -13.45
C VAL A 55 -40.78 -31.65 -13.97
N ALA A 56 -41.82 -31.17 -13.29
CA ALA A 56 -42.40 -29.85 -13.55
C ALA A 56 -41.32 -28.75 -13.54
N PRO A 57 -41.43 -27.73 -14.40
CA PRO A 57 -40.45 -26.65 -14.43
C PRO A 57 -40.44 -25.92 -13.09
N VAL A 58 -39.32 -25.99 -12.37
CA VAL A 58 -39.03 -25.13 -11.21
C VAL A 58 -38.95 -23.72 -11.73
N ALA A 59 -39.85 -22.87 -11.25
CA ALA A 59 -39.78 -21.43 -11.52
C ALA A 59 -38.41 -20.91 -11.07
N THR A 60 -37.58 -20.57 -12.01
CA THR A 60 -36.34 -19.79 -11.76
C THR A 60 -36.74 -18.44 -11.21
N SER A 61 -36.77 -18.33 -9.89
CA SER A 61 -36.77 -17.01 -9.24
C SER A 61 -35.49 -16.32 -9.65
N THR A 62 -35.59 -15.24 -10.38
CA THR A 62 -34.47 -14.32 -10.63
C THR A 62 -33.93 -13.90 -9.24
N PRO A 63 -32.66 -14.16 -8.91
CA PRO A 63 -32.14 -13.81 -7.60
C PRO A 63 -32.27 -12.30 -7.42
N THR A 64 -32.87 -11.89 -6.32
CA THR A 64 -32.93 -10.48 -5.94
C THR A 64 -31.51 -10.05 -5.60
N PRO A 65 -30.96 -9.00 -6.25
CA PRO A 65 -29.61 -8.54 -5.94
C PRO A 65 -29.51 -8.19 -4.46
N LEU A 66 -28.41 -8.58 -3.83
CA LEU A 66 -28.12 -8.19 -2.46
C LEU A 66 -27.75 -6.69 -2.49
N ILE A 67 -28.73 -5.83 -2.20
CA ILE A 67 -28.47 -4.40 -2.07
C ILE A 67 -27.73 -4.21 -0.75
N VAL A 68 -26.42 -4.03 -0.84
CA VAL A 68 -25.63 -3.54 0.30
C VAL A 68 -25.97 -2.06 0.44
N PRO A 69 -26.63 -1.63 1.53
CA PRO A 69 -26.94 -0.21 1.71
C PRO A 69 -25.61 0.54 1.85
N VAL A 70 -25.26 1.30 0.82
CA VAL A 70 -24.17 2.27 0.90
C VAL A 70 -24.66 3.40 1.77
N SER A 71 -23.87 3.81 2.76
CA SER A 71 -24.07 5.09 3.42
C SER A 71 -23.83 6.20 2.37
N THR A 72 -24.90 6.57 1.67
CA THR A 72 -24.85 7.60 0.62
C THR A 72 -24.80 9.01 1.16
N THR A 73 -25.03 9.16 2.46
CA THR A 73 -24.94 10.45 3.18
C THR A 73 -23.73 10.39 4.10
N MET A 74 -22.60 10.85 3.60
CA MET A 74 -21.47 11.17 4.45
C MET A 74 -21.88 12.35 5.34
N GLU A 75 -22.27 12.08 6.58
CA GLU A 75 -22.30 13.11 7.61
C GLU A 75 -20.84 13.45 7.95
N PHE A 76 -20.26 14.36 7.16
CA PHE A 76 -19.03 15.00 7.62
C PHE A 76 -19.32 15.71 8.95
N PRO A 77 -18.36 15.72 9.89
CA PRO A 77 -18.44 16.60 11.03
C PRO A 77 -18.87 17.99 10.52
N LEU A 78 -19.90 18.55 11.14
CA LEU A 78 -20.62 19.73 10.68
C LEU A 78 -19.64 20.78 10.13
N VAL A 79 -19.64 20.94 8.82
CA VAL A 79 -19.00 22.08 8.20
C VAL A 79 -19.90 23.28 8.48
N PRO A 80 -19.41 24.33 9.15
CA PRO A 80 -20.23 25.48 9.46
C PRO A 80 -20.88 26.06 8.19
N ASP A 81 -22.11 26.57 8.31
CA ASP A 81 -22.87 27.13 7.17
C ASP A 81 -22.08 28.16 6.35
N TRP A 82 -21.22 28.95 7.00
CA TRP A 82 -20.39 29.94 6.29
C TRP A 82 -19.32 29.30 5.40
N VAL A 83 -18.83 28.11 5.76
CA VAL A 83 -17.90 27.33 4.93
C VAL A 83 -18.67 26.65 3.81
N ALA A 84 -19.79 25.99 4.12
CA ALA A 84 -20.64 25.30 3.16
C ALA A 84 -21.20 26.26 2.08
N ASN A 85 -21.46 27.51 2.46
CA ASN A 85 -22.00 28.57 1.57
C ASN A 85 -20.89 29.42 0.89
N GLY A 86 -19.63 29.00 0.92
CA GLY A 86 -18.52 29.67 0.24
C GLY A 86 -18.15 31.05 0.79
N LYS A 87 -18.52 31.35 2.04
CA LYS A 87 -18.20 32.63 2.71
C LYS A 87 -16.86 32.59 3.44
N TYR A 88 -15.92 31.79 2.98
CA TYR A 88 -14.57 31.71 3.53
C TYR A 88 -13.63 32.68 2.77
N GLN A 89 -12.54 33.06 3.42
CA GLN A 89 -11.53 33.86 2.73
C GLN A 89 -10.80 33.01 1.69
N PRO A 90 -10.55 33.55 0.48
CA PRO A 90 -9.76 32.87 -0.53
C PRO A 90 -8.40 32.43 0.04
N MET A 91 -8.10 31.15 -0.05
CA MET A 91 -6.86 30.59 0.49
C MET A 91 -6.35 29.44 -0.35
N VAL A 92 -5.03 29.44 -0.59
CA VAL A 92 -4.31 28.32 -1.21
C VAL A 92 -3.60 27.54 -0.12
N LEU A 93 -3.98 26.27 0.03
CA LEU A 93 -3.34 25.36 0.98
C LEU A 93 -1.85 25.16 0.65
N GLN A 94 -0.96 25.46 1.58
CA GLN A 94 0.48 25.24 1.44
C GLN A 94 0.85 23.86 1.95
N PHE A 95 1.03 22.92 1.05
CA PHE A 95 1.40 21.53 1.36
C PHE A 95 2.90 21.31 1.17
N VAL A 96 3.51 20.41 1.94
CA VAL A 96 4.90 19.98 1.69
C VAL A 96 4.94 18.60 1.07
N SER A 97 5.64 18.50 -0.03
CA SER A 97 6.08 17.22 -0.56
C SER A 97 7.61 17.07 -0.48
N ARG A 98 8.04 15.87 -0.10
CA ARG A 98 9.47 15.54 0.05
C ARG A 98 10.11 15.07 -1.25
N SER A 99 9.32 14.78 -2.26
CA SER A 99 9.78 14.37 -3.59
C SER A 99 9.19 15.27 -4.66
N ASN A 100 9.95 15.46 -5.74
CA ASN A 100 9.44 16.09 -6.95
C ASN A 100 8.70 15.04 -7.78
N PRO A 101 7.57 15.37 -8.42
CA PRO A 101 6.87 14.43 -9.30
C PRO A 101 7.80 13.92 -10.41
N GLY A 102 8.00 12.61 -10.46
CA GLY A 102 8.74 11.95 -11.52
C GLY A 102 7.89 11.62 -12.73
N GLN A 103 6.57 11.57 -12.53
CA GLN A 103 5.57 11.28 -13.56
C GLN A 103 4.18 11.79 -13.13
N TRP A 104 3.28 11.90 -14.10
CA TRP A 104 1.93 12.44 -13.94
C TRP A 104 0.82 11.45 -14.30
N ASP A 105 1.16 10.21 -14.67
CA ASP A 105 0.21 9.14 -14.93
C ASP A 105 0.05 8.28 -13.67
N THR A 106 -1.13 8.34 -13.05
CA THR A 106 -1.44 7.65 -11.79
C THR A 106 -1.35 6.13 -11.92
N HIS A 107 -1.77 5.55 -13.06
CA HIS A 107 -1.72 4.11 -13.27
C HIS A 107 -0.31 3.54 -13.36
N TYR A 108 0.69 4.35 -13.74
CA TYR A 108 2.11 3.98 -13.75
C TYR A 108 2.85 4.38 -12.47
N CYS A 109 2.11 4.93 -11.51
CA CYS A 109 2.68 5.42 -10.27
C CYS A 109 3.22 4.27 -9.41
N GLY A 110 4.50 4.33 -9.07
CA GLY A 110 5.16 3.33 -8.21
C GLY A 110 5.40 3.82 -6.77
N SER A 111 5.13 5.09 -6.48
CA SER A 111 5.50 5.70 -5.20
C SER A 111 4.55 6.82 -4.81
N LEU A 112 4.20 6.88 -3.51
CA LEU A 112 3.43 7.99 -2.94
C LEU A 112 4.07 9.34 -3.25
N PHE A 113 5.32 9.51 -2.84
CA PHE A 113 5.97 10.82 -2.83
C PHE A 113 6.42 11.28 -4.21
N SER A 114 6.75 10.36 -5.12
CA SER A 114 7.24 10.72 -6.44
C SER A 114 6.15 10.92 -7.47
N CYS A 115 4.92 10.50 -7.20
CA CYS A 115 3.82 10.74 -8.14
C CYS A 115 2.41 10.77 -7.52
N ALA A 116 1.99 9.89 -6.61
CA ALA A 116 0.60 9.83 -6.16
C ALA A 116 0.12 11.15 -5.55
N ILE A 117 0.89 11.78 -4.67
CA ILE A 117 0.57 13.10 -4.09
C ILE A 117 0.33 14.17 -5.17
N ALA A 118 1.05 14.09 -6.29
CA ALA A 118 0.91 15.06 -7.38
C ALA A 118 -0.25 14.74 -8.34
N THR A 119 -0.63 13.48 -8.45
CA THR A 119 -1.61 13.03 -9.45
C THR A 119 -3.00 12.83 -8.87
N SER A 120 -3.12 12.21 -7.70
CA SER A 120 -4.40 11.85 -7.09
C SER A 120 -5.39 13.01 -6.89
N PRO A 121 -4.96 14.23 -6.52
CA PRO A 121 -5.89 15.35 -6.35
C PRO A 121 -6.74 15.67 -7.58
N ARG A 122 -6.29 15.29 -8.78
CA ARG A 122 -6.99 15.54 -10.04
C ARG A 122 -8.07 14.51 -10.38
N PHE A 123 -8.10 13.38 -9.68
CA PHE A 123 -8.90 12.23 -10.05
C PHE A 123 -9.92 11.83 -8.99
N ASN A 124 -10.88 11.05 -9.43
CA ASN A 124 -11.75 10.26 -8.58
C ASN A 124 -11.56 8.77 -8.89
N GLN A 125 -11.89 7.93 -7.91
CA GLN A 125 -12.06 6.49 -8.04
C GLN A 125 -13.56 6.15 -8.16
N LEU A 126 -13.93 4.87 -8.30
CA LEU A 126 -15.35 4.48 -8.15
C LEU A 126 -15.79 4.62 -6.70
N VAL A 127 -14.98 4.13 -5.78
CA VAL A 127 -15.16 4.21 -4.33
C VAL A 127 -13.89 4.77 -3.70
N GLU A 128 -14.00 5.33 -2.52
CA GLU A 128 -12.84 5.85 -1.78
C GLU A 128 -12.92 5.46 -0.30
N TYR A 129 -11.78 5.53 0.39
CA TYR A 129 -11.80 5.49 1.84
C TYR A 129 -12.45 6.76 2.40
N ASN A 130 -13.32 6.61 3.39
CA ASN A 130 -13.91 7.77 4.05
C ASN A 130 -12.82 8.65 4.66
N PRO A 131 -12.68 9.91 4.23
CA PRO A 131 -11.54 10.74 4.63
C PRO A 131 -11.54 11.15 6.10
N VAL A 132 -12.66 10.99 6.81
CA VAL A 132 -12.75 11.25 8.26
C VAL A 132 -12.86 9.96 9.08
N ASN A 133 -13.14 8.82 8.44
CA ASN A 133 -13.11 7.48 9.03
C ASN A 133 -12.43 6.49 8.07
N PRO A 134 -11.10 6.47 7.96
CA PRO A 134 -10.39 5.68 6.94
C PRO A 134 -10.51 4.16 7.06
N THR A 135 -11.36 3.66 7.94
CA THR A 135 -11.71 2.23 8.02
C THR A 135 -12.93 1.87 7.17
N GLU A 136 -13.66 2.88 6.69
CA GLU A 136 -14.90 2.74 5.93
C GLU A 136 -14.65 3.03 4.44
N ILE A 137 -15.29 2.26 3.57
CA ILE A 137 -15.36 2.52 2.12
C ILE A 137 -16.67 3.21 1.79
N ILE A 138 -16.57 4.31 1.07
CA ILE A 138 -17.71 5.11 0.63
C ILE A 138 -17.69 5.29 -0.90
N GLY A 139 -18.81 5.75 -1.45
CA GLY A 139 -18.87 6.10 -2.87
C GLY A 139 -18.04 7.35 -3.19
N ASP A 140 -17.35 7.33 -4.33
CA ASP A 140 -16.70 8.50 -4.91
C ASP A 140 -17.42 8.89 -6.22
N LEU A 141 -17.01 8.38 -7.40
CA LEU A 141 -17.83 8.50 -8.60
C LEU A 141 -19.10 7.63 -8.51
N ALA A 142 -19.03 6.47 -7.86
CA ALA A 142 -20.20 5.66 -7.61
C ALA A 142 -21.09 6.28 -6.54
N LYS A 143 -22.34 6.56 -6.89
CA LYS A 143 -23.38 6.97 -5.93
C LYS A 143 -24.02 5.77 -5.23
N SER A 144 -23.94 4.58 -5.83
CA SER A 144 -24.39 3.31 -5.25
C SER A 144 -23.78 2.14 -6.02
N TRP A 145 -23.78 0.96 -5.38
CA TRP A 145 -23.46 -0.30 -6.06
C TRP A 145 -24.29 -1.44 -5.49
N GLU A 146 -24.43 -2.48 -6.30
CA GLU A 146 -25.10 -3.73 -5.99
C GLU A 146 -24.11 -4.87 -6.21
N ILE A 147 -24.21 -5.92 -5.40
CA ILE A 147 -23.38 -7.12 -5.51
C ILE A 147 -24.33 -8.29 -5.71
N ASN A 148 -24.04 -9.17 -6.66
CA ASN A 148 -24.84 -10.38 -6.85
C ASN A 148 -24.67 -11.35 -5.65
N GLU A 149 -25.55 -12.35 -5.56
CA GLU A 149 -25.57 -13.30 -4.44
C GLU A 149 -24.24 -14.05 -4.27
N ASP A 150 -23.55 -14.36 -5.36
CA ASP A 150 -22.28 -15.07 -5.37
C ASP A 150 -21.07 -14.17 -5.07
N GLY A 151 -21.24 -12.84 -4.99
CA GLY A 151 -20.15 -11.89 -4.76
C GLY A 151 -19.18 -11.73 -5.94
N THR A 152 -19.56 -12.20 -7.13
CA THR A 152 -18.72 -12.23 -8.33
C THR A 152 -19.04 -11.14 -9.34
N GLU A 153 -20.05 -10.32 -9.09
CA GLU A 153 -20.46 -9.25 -9.99
C GLU A 153 -20.87 -8.02 -9.20
N TYR A 154 -20.33 -6.86 -9.59
CA TYR A 154 -20.68 -5.55 -9.06
C TYR A 154 -21.34 -4.71 -10.14
N ILE A 155 -22.44 -4.03 -9.78
CA ILE A 155 -23.12 -3.07 -10.65
C ILE A 155 -23.03 -1.71 -9.98
N PHE A 156 -22.23 -0.78 -10.54
CA PHE A 156 -22.06 0.57 -10.03
C PHE A 156 -22.91 1.56 -10.82
N LYS A 157 -23.62 2.43 -10.08
CA LYS A 157 -24.28 3.61 -10.65
C LYS A 157 -23.47 4.84 -10.29
N ILE A 158 -23.01 5.62 -11.29
CA ILE A 158 -22.16 6.78 -11.07
C ILE A 158 -22.96 8.08 -10.98
N HIS A 159 -22.35 9.09 -10.37
CA HIS A 159 -22.86 10.46 -10.32
C HIS A 159 -22.79 11.13 -11.70
N ASP A 160 -23.65 12.13 -11.89
CA ASP A 160 -23.51 13.07 -13.00
C ASP A 160 -22.29 13.97 -12.71
N ALA A 161 -21.14 13.60 -13.23
CA ALA A 161 -19.87 14.28 -13.06
C ALA A 161 -19.29 14.70 -14.41
N THR A 162 -18.38 15.68 -14.42
CA THR A 162 -17.68 16.12 -15.62
C THR A 162 -16.18 16.04 -15.44
N TRP A 163 -15.49 15.77 -16.53
CA TRP A 163 -14.06 15.95 -16.63
C TRP A 163 -13.70 17.44 -16.59
N HIS A 164 -12.46 17.77 -16.27
CA HIS A 164 -11.98 19.16 -16.19
C HIS A 164 -12.13 19.94 -17.51
N ASP A 165 -12.28 19.24 -18.63
CA ASP A 165 -12.55 19.84 -19.94
C ASP A 165 -14.06 20.03 -20.24
N GLY A 166 -14.92 19.71 -19.26
CA GLY A 166 -16.37 19.89 -19.33
C GLY A 166 -17.15 18.73 -19.98
N LYS A 167 -16.49 17.69 -20.48
CA LYS A 167 -17.17 16.49 -20.98
C LYS A 167 -17.73 15.64 -19.83
N PRO A 168 -18.85 14.94 -20.04
CA PRO A 168 -19.40 14.05 -19.01
C PRO A 168 -18.48 12.88 -18.74
N VAL A 169 -18.44 12.45 -17.46
CA VAL A 169 -17.90 11.15 -17.05
C VAL A 169 -18.95 10.11 -17.34
N THR A 170 -18.59 9.02 -18.00
CA THR A 170 -19.51 7.96 -18.41
C THR A 170 -19.04 6.59 -17.99
N ALA A 171 -19.94 5.59 -18.04
CA ALA A 171 -19.61 4.20 -17.80
C ALA A 171 -18.52 3.66 -18.75
N GLU A 172 -18.39 4.22 -19.98
CA GLU A 172 -17.31 3.89 -20.91
C GLU A 172 -15.93 4.27 -20.37
N ASP A 173 -15.83 5.42 -19.67
CA ASP A 173 -14.56 5.84 -19.04
C ASP A 173 -14.15 4.90 -17.90
N ILE A 174 -15.15 4.38 -17.16
CA ILE A 174 -14.90 3.39 -16.09
C ILE A 174 -14.37 2.08 -16.68
N VAL A 175 -15.07 1.52 -17.67
CA VAL A 175 -14.63 0.30 -18.38
C VAL A 175 -13.23 0.48 -18.95
N PHE A 176 -12.99 1.60 -19.64
CA PHE A 176 -11.67 1.94 -20.18
C PHE A 176 -10.59 1.97 -19.09
N SER A 177 -10.88 2.56 -17.93
CA SER A 177 -9.91 2.69 -16.85
C SER A 177 -9.53 1.35 -16.24
N PHE A 178 -10.51 0.47 -16.01
CA PHE A 178 -10.26 -0.89 -15.54
C PHE A 178 -9.41 -1.68 -16.53
N ASP A 179 -9.79 -1.65 -17.81
CA ASP A 179 -9.04 -2.35 -18.87
C ASP A 179 -7.63 -1.81 -19.02
N ARG A 180 -7.45 -0.48 -18.95
CA ARG A 180 -6.15 0.16 -19.00
C ARG A 180 -5.24 -0.27 -17.85
N ILE A 181 -5.78 -0.46 -16.64
CA ILE A 181 -5.02 -0.92 -15.48
C ILE A 181 -4.50 -2.35 -15.68
N VAL A 182 -5.34 -3.25 -16.19
CA VAL A 182 -5.02 -4.69 -16.34
C VAL A 182 -4.51 -5.06 -17.72
N GLU A 183 -4.22 -4.09 -18.57
CA GLU A 183 -3.68 -4.33 -19.90
C GLU A 183 -2.49 -5.33 -19.84
N PRO A 184 -2.48 -6.39 -20.68
CA PRO A 184 -1.57 -7.51 -20.49
C PRO A 184 -0.09 -7.15 -20.46
N ASP A 185 0.34 -6.26 -21.35
CA ASP A 185 1.76 -5.91 -21.53
C ASP A 185 2.17 -4.66 -20.70
N ALA A 186 1.25 -4.11 -19.91
CA ALA A 186 1.53 -2.91 -19.14
C ALA A 186 2.11 -3.23 -17.76
N ILE A 187 3.24 -2.58 -17.44
CA ILE A 187 3.84 -2.63 -16.11
C ILE A 187 3.09 -1.64 -15.20
N ARG A 188 2.36 -2.16 -14.22
CA ARG A 188 1.53 -1.39 -13.28
C ARG A 188 1.87 -1.81 -11.85
N ASN A 189 2.92 -1.29 -11.28
CA ASN A 189 3.47 -1.76 -10.01
C ASN A 189 2.46 -1.72 -8.84
N ARG A 190 1.64 -0.66 -8.75
CA ARG A 190 0.71 -0.46 -7.61
C ARG A 190 -0.72 -0.89 -7.90
N THR A 191 -1.08 -1.00 -9.16
CA THR A 191 -2.43 -1.44 -9.57
C THR A 191 -2.46 -2.88 -10.06
N ALA A 192 -1.34 -3.60 -9.98
CA ALA A 192 -1.23 -4.99 -10.43
C ALA A 192 -2.24 -5.93 -9.73
N ALA A 193 -2.58 -5.66 -8.46
CA ALA A 193 -3.53 -6.47 -7.70
C ALA A 193 -4.93 -6.55 -8.34
N LEU A 194 -5.32 -5.60 -9.18
CA LEU A 194 -6.60 -5.70 -9.90
C LEU A 194 -6.62 -6.89 -10.86
N LYS A 195 -5.46 -7.30 -11.41
CA LYS A 195 -5.34 -8.48 -12.27
C LYS A 195 -5.74 -9.78 -11.56
N ASP A 196 -5.67 -9.82 -10.24
CA ASP A 196 -6.07 -10.99 -9.47
C ASP A 196 -7.59 -11.19 -9.47
N PHE A 197 -8.35 -10.10 -9.48
CA PHE A 197 -9.81 -10.10 -9.39
C PHE A 197 -10.51 -9.96 -10.74
N TYR A 198 -10.00 -9.09 -11.62
CA TYR A 198 -10.67 -8.66 -12.84
C TYR A 198 -10.01 -9.23 -14.10
N VAL A 199 -10.82 -9.60 -15.10
CA VAL A 199 -10.36 -10.05 -16.41
C VAL A 199 -10.46 -8.89 -17.41
N HIS A 200 -9.39 -8.64 -18.15
CA HIS A 200 -9.37 -7.63 -19.20
C HIS A 200 -10.56 -7.76 -20.17
N LYS A 201 -11.26 -6.65 -20.40
CA LYS A 201 -12.41 -6.56 -21.32
C LYS A 201 -13.65 -7.37 -20.93
N THR A 202 -13.87 -7.59 -19.63
CA THR A 202 -15.09 -8.23 -19.15
C THR A 202 -16.09 -7.25 -18.55
N ALA A 203 -15.69 -6.03 -18.20
CA ALA A 203 -16.63 -5.01 -17.75
C ALA A 203 -17.57 -4.57 -18.87
N GLU A 204 -18.82 -4.30 -18.52
CA GLU A 204 -19.89 -3.98 -19.46
C GLU A 204 -20.53 -2.63 -19.15
N VAL A 205 -20.74 -1.82 -20.19
CA VAL A 205 -21.56 -0.62 -20.11
C VAL A 205 -23.03 -1.02 -20.17
N VAL A 206 -23.77 -0.83 -19.07
CA VAL A 206 -25.22 -1.10 -19.02
C VAL A 206 -26.01 0.08 -19.59
N ASP A 207 -25.64 1.29 -19.18
CA ASP A 207 -26.11 2.55 -19.71
C ASP A 207 -25.04 3.63 -19.48
N ALA A 208 -25.33 4.90 -19.81
CA ALA A 208 -24.33 5.98 -19.69
C ALA A 208 -23.75 6.15 -18.27
N ASN A 209 -24.54 5.81 -17.24
CA ASN A 209 -24.18 6.01 -15.84
C ASN A 209 -24.13 4.71 -15.04
N THR A 210 -24.23 3.54 -15.70
CA THR A 210 -24.24 2.24 -15.03
C THR A 210 -23.22 1.31 -15.67
N VAL A 211 -22.32 0.78 -14.87
CA VAL A 211 -21.28 -0.17 -15.28
C VAL A 211 -21.40 -1.46 -14.48
N LYS A 212 -21.24 -2.59 -15.17
CA LYS A 212 -21.18 -3.92 -14.58
C LYS A 212 -19.73 -4.42 -14.62
N ILE A 213 -19.21 -4.85 -13.48
CA ILE A 213 -17.85 -5.35 -13.32
C ILE A 213 -17.89 -6.77 -12.78
N PRO A 214 -17.69 -7.79 -13.64
CA PRO A 214 -17.56 -9.16 -13.20
C PRO A 214 -16.16 -9.43 -12.64
N LEU A 215 -16.10 -10.26 -11.61
CA LEU A 215 -14.86 -10.71 -10.97
C LEU A 215 -14.64 -12.20 -11.25
N LYS A 216 -13.39 -12.64 -11.19
CA LYS A 216 -13.00 -14.06 -11.35
C LYS A 216 -13.56 -14.95 -10.23
N PHE A 217 -13.71 -14.39 -9.05
CA PHE A 217 -14.20 -15.04 -7.84
C PHE A 217 -14.72 -13.98 -6.86
N PRO A 218 -15.50 -14.32 -5.82
CA PRO A 218 -15.89 -13.41 -4.77
C PRO A 218 -14.63 -12.88 -4.09
N ALA A 219 -14.48 -11.54 -3.97
CA ALA A 219 -13.24 -10.95 -3.49
C ALA A 219 -13.47 -10.01 -2.30
N ALA A 220 -13.10 -10.46 -1.12
CA ALA A 220 -13.29 -9.74 0.14
C ALA A 220 -12.61 -8.35 0.15
N THR A 221 -11.53 -8.19 -0.61
CA THR A 221 -10.73 -6.95 -0.67
C THR A 221 -10.94 -6.13 -1.94
N PHE A 222 -11.89 -6.49 -2.80
CA PHE A 222 -12.09 -5.78 -4.07
C PHE A 222 -12.35 -4.29 -3.87
N LEU A 223 -13.35 -3.93 -3.03
CA LEU A 223 -13.68 -2.53 -2.79
C LEU A 223 -12.54 -1.77 -2.11
N THR A 224 -11.88 -2.36 -1.12
CA THR A 224 -10.73 -1.72 -0.44
C THR A 224 -9.55 -1.53 -1.38
N THR A 225 -9.36 -2.42 -2.34
CA THR A 225 -8.32 -2.32 -3.37
C THR A 225 -8.61 -1.16 -4.33
N ILE A 226 -9.81 -1.09 -4.93
CA ILE A 226 -10.14 -0.05 -5.91
C ILE A 226 -10.39 1.33 -5.27
N ALA A 227 -10.48 1.42 -3.94
CA ALA A 227 -10.59 2.67 -3.20
C ALA A 227 -9.24 3.39 -3.02
N VAL A 228 -8.12 2.73 -3.31
CA VAL A 228 -6.80 3.35 -3.22
C VAL A 228 -6.61 4.36 -4.35
N ASP A 229 -5.99 5.48 -4.06
CA ASP A 229 -5.83 6.61 -5.00
C ASP A 229 -5.15 6.27 -6.34
N TYR A 230 -4.46 5.15 -6.42
CA TYR A 230 -3.88 4.65 -7.68
C TYR A 230 -4.91 4.14 -8.70
N TYR A 231 -6.11 3.75 -8.25
CA TYR A 231 -7.18 3.24 -9.12
C TYR A 231 -8.07 4.37 -9.67
N ALA A 232 -7.42 5.46 -10.08
CA ALA A 232 -8.06 6.63 -10.65
C ALA A 232 -8.81 6.31 -11.95
N MET A 233 -9.98 6.92 -12.13
CA MET A 233 -10.71 6.84 -13.39
C MET A 233 -10.13 7.88 -14.37
N TYR A 234 -9.91 7.46 -15.62
CA TYR A 234 -9.32 8.27 -16.68
C TYR A 234 -10.32 8.59 -17.78
N PRO A 235 -10.27 9.80 -18.33
CA PRO A 235 -11.09 10.15 -19.51
C PRO A 235 -10.60 9.37 -20.74
N LYS A 236 -11.44 8.46 -21.24
CA LYS A 236 -11.14 7.65 -22.43
C LYS A 236 -10.69 8.52 -23.61
N HIS A 237 -11.41 9.60 -23.87
CA HIS A 237 -11.11 10.52 -24.98
C HIS A 237 -9.74 11.24 -24.88
N ILE A 238 -9.13 11.24 -23.70
CA ILE A 238 -7.78 11.79 -23.50
C ILE A 238 -6.73 10.70 -23.50
N ALA A 239 -6.99 9.56 -22.86
CA ALA A 239 -5.97 8.58 -22.53
C ALA A 239 -5.92 7.38 -23.50
N GLU A 240 -6.97 7.15 -24.31
CA GLU A 240 -7.01 6.06 -25.27
C GLU A 240 -5.89 6.19 -26.32
N GLY A 241 -5.14 5.10 -26.51
CA GLY A 241 -4.02 5.04 -27.46
C GLY A 241 -2.79 5.86 -27.09
N LYS A 242 -2.76 6.48 -25.89
CA LYS A 242 -1.59 7.23 -25.43
C LYS A 242 -0.69 6.38 -24.53
N SER A 243 0.59 6.50 -24.79
CA SER A 243 1.64 5.99 -23.91
C SER A 243 1.75 6.80 -22.61
N GLN A 244 2.50 6.28 -21.64
CA GLN A 244 2.85 7.02 -20.43
C GLN A 244 3.55 8.35 -20.74
N ASP A 245 4.45 8.36 -21.71
CA ASP A 245 5.17 9.58 -22.10
C ASP A 245 4.25 10.63 -22.73
N ASP A 246 3.24 10.20 -23.50
CA ASP A 246 2.24 11.10 -24.05
C ASP A 246 1.38 11.75 -22.96
N ILE A 247 1.05 11.03 -21.91
CA ILE A 247 0.34 11.59 -20.74
C ILE A 247 1.24 12.58 -19.99
N ASN A 248 2.49 12.21 -19.77
CA ASN A 248 3.44 12.99 -18.96
C ASN A 248 3.92 14.28 -19.64
N CYS A 249 4.01 14.30 -20.97
CA CYS A 249 4.65 15.40 -21.68
C CYS A 249 3.87 16.71 -21.67
N CYS A 250 2.53 16.64 -21.54
CA CYS A 250 1.68 17.77 -21.91
C CYS A 250 0.61 18.06 -20.85
N PRO A 251 0.56 19.31 -20.29
CA PRO A 251 -0.47 19.71 -19.34
C PRO A 251 -1.91 19.48 -19.85
N ALA A 252 -2.15 19.60 -21.17
CA ALA A 252 -3.46 19.33 -21.79
C ALA A 252 -3.93 17.87 -21.64
N ASN A 253 -3.05 16.94 -21.31
CA ASN A 253 -3.39 15.54 -21.05
C ASN A 253 -3.60 15.25 -19.56
N LEU A 254 -3.37 16.24 -18.69
CA LEU A 254 -3.52 16.11 -17.24
C LEU A 254 -4.96 16.41 -16.80
N ILE A 255 -5.93 15.86 -17.53
CA ILE A 255 -7.36 16.00 -17.27
C ILE A 255 -7.83 14.91 -16.32
N GLY A 256 -8.60 15.29 -15.32
CA GLY A 256 -9.26 14.41 -14.35
C GLY A 256 -10.69 14.86 -14.10
N SER A 257 -11.36 14.22 -13.15
CA SER A 257 -12.70 14.56 -12.66
C SER A 257 -12.70 15.09 -11.22
N GLY A 258 -11.52 15.12 -10.60
CA GLY A 258 -11.34 15.40 -9.18
C GLY A 258 -11.54 16.86 -8.78
N PRO A 259 -11.38 17.15 -7.48
CA PRO A 259 -11.60 18.48 -6.92
C PRO A 259 -10.59 19.53 -7.38
N TRP A 260 -9.46 19.11 -7.95
CA TRP A 260 -8.36 20.01 -8.28
C TRP A 260 -7.94 19.89 -9.73
N ILE A 261 -7.81 21.03 -10.42
CA ILE A 261 -7.33 21.14 -11.79
C ILE A 261 -5.83 21.45 -11.76
N PHE A 262 -5.03 20.74 -12.54
CA PHE A 262 -3.60 21.04 -12.68
C PHE A 262 -3.38 22.44 -13.23
N LYS A 263 -2.55 23.24 -12.56
CA LYS A 263 -2.27 24.62 -12.93
C LYS A 263 -0.87 24.80 -13.51
N ASN A 264 0.16 24.44 -12.73
CA ASN A 264 1.55 24.54 -13.17
C ASN A 264 2.47 23.58 -12.40
N ASN A 265 3.68 23.41 -12.96
CA ASN A 265 4.79 22.71 -12.30
C ASN A 265 6.09 23.50 -12.51
N GLN A 266 6.77 23.78 -11.43
CA GLN A 266 8.13 24.30 -11.40
C GLN A 266 9.05 23.18 -10.85
N PRO A 267 9.70 22.39 -11.73
CA PRO A 267 10.46 21.22 -11.32
C PRO A 267 11.45 21.51 -10.18
N LYS A 268 11.44 20.65 -9.16
CA LYS A 268 12.26 20.74 -7.93
C LYS A 268 11.96 21.94 -7.01
N ILE A 269 10.92 22.71 -7.30
CA ILE A 269 10.50 23.85 -6.47
C ILE A 269 9.09 23.63 -5.95
N SER A 270 8.11 23.53 -6.85
CA SER A 270 6.69 23.40 -6.48
C SER A 270 5.82 22.96 -7.66
N TRP A 271 4.63 22.47 -7.36
CA TRP A 271 3.55 22.37 -8.34
C TRP A 271 2.24 22.84 -7.72
N GLU A 272 1.31 23.25 -8.56
CA GLU A 272 0.08 23.89 -8.13
C GLU A 272 -1.13 23.30 -8.83
N HIS A 273 -2.19 23.18 -8.06
CA HIS A 273 -3.53 22.89 -8.55
C HIS A 273 -4.47 24.02 -8.13
N GLU A 274 -5.48 24.29 -8.95
CA GLU A 274 -6.56 25.22 -8.65
C GLU A 274 -7.88 24.48 -8.43
N LYS A 275 -8.82 25.10 -7.73
CA LYS A 275 -10.13 24.55 -7.44
C LYS A 275 -10.89 24.22 -8.72
N ASN A 276 -11.50 23.04 -8.78
CA ASN A 276 -12.48 22.69 -9.81
C ASN A 276 -13.85 23.34 -9.47
N PRO A 277 -14.29 24.36 -10.19
CA PRO A 277 -15.57 25.03 -9.90
C PRO A 277 -16.78 24.15 -10.21
N ASN A 278 -16.59 23.10 -11.04
CA ASN A 278 -17.65 22.19 -11.49
C ASN A 278 -17.56 20.82 -10.78
N TYR A 279 -16.91 20.77 -9.62
CA TYR A 279 -16.78 19.50 -8.90
C TYR A 279 -18.15 19.01 -8.43
N PHE A 280 -18.48 17.76 -8.73
CA PHE A 280 -19.80 17.20 -8.48
C PHE A 280 -20.16 17.06 -6.98
N LYS A 281 -19.17 16.98 -6.09
CA LYS A 281 -19.41 17.02 -4.63
C LYS A 281 -19.62 18.48 -4.22
N THR A 282 -20.87 18.87 -4.12
CA THR A 282 -21.29 20.26 -3.88
C THR A 282 -20.59 20.91 -2.68
N GLY A 283 -20.10 22.14 -2.88
CA GLY A 283 -19.42 22.94 -1.86
C GLY A 283 -17.94 22.65 -1.71
N ARG A 284 -17.43 21.56 -2.27
CA ARG A 284 -16.01 21.17 -2.21
C ARG A 284 -15.27 21.55 -3.49
N PRO A 285 -13.95 21.61 -3.44
CA PRO A 285 -13.11 21.69 -2.25
C PRO A 285 -13.27 23.04 -1.54
N TYR A 286 -12.85 23.16 -0.26
CA TYR A 286 -13.01 24.38 0.53
C TYR A 286 -11.86 25.37 0.39
N PHE A 287 -10.73 24.97 -0.17
CA PHE A 287 -9.64 25.86 -0.55
C PHE A 287 -9.76 26.26 -2.02
N ASP A 288 -9.12 27.38 -2.44
CA ASP A 288 -9.11 27.83 -3.84
C ASP A 288 -8.03 27.14 -4.66
N GLY A 289 -7.09 26.47 -4.00
CA GLY A 289 -6.04 25.70 -4.64
C GLY A 289 -5.15 25.00 -3.63
N ILE A 290 -4.25 24.16 -4.12
CA ILE A 290 -3.17 23.54 -3.34
C ILE A 290 -1.86 23.85 -4.02
N LYS A 291 -0.89 24.34 -3.25
CA LYS A 291 0.49 24.49 -3.66
C LYS A 291 1.35 23.50 -2.91
N PHE A 292 1.98 22.61 -3.64
CA PHE A 292 2.91 21.62 -3.12
C PHE A 292 4.32 22.17 -3.20
N ASN A 293 4.91 22.46 -2.05
CA ASN A 293 6.27 22.96 -1.93
C ASN A 293 7.23 21.78 -1.79
N HIS A 294 8.25 21.71 -2.64
CA HIS A 294 9.24 20.65 -2.58
C HIS A 294 10.30 20.96 -1.51
N ILE A 295 10.17 20.33 -0.34
CA ILE A 295 11.12 20.47 0.77
C ILE A 295 11.59 19.09 1.21
N ARG A 296 12.81 18.72 0.81
CA ARG A 296 13.39 17.40 1.12
C ARG A 296 14.07 17.35 2.48
N ASP A 297 14.71 18.45 2.85
CA ASP A 297 15.46 18.57 4.11
C ASP A 297 14.50 18.77 5.29
N VAL A 298 14.68 17.97 6.34
CA VAL A 298 13.80 17.94 7.51
C VAL A 298 13.91 19.22 8.34
N GLY A 299 15.12 19.76 8.48
CA GLY A 299 15.32 21.00 9.23
C GLY A 299 14.60 22.19 8.56
N ARG A 300 14.67 22.27 7.22
CA ARG A 300 13.92 23.26 6.44
C ARG A 300 12.41 23.06 6.53
N LEU A 301 11.94 21.80 6.49
CA LEU A 301 10.53 21.48 6.68
C LEU A 301 10.03 21.97 8.05
N LEU A 302 10.79 21.68 9.11
CA LEU A 302 10.51 22.14 10.47
C LEU A 302 10.42 23.66 10.55
N THR A 303 11.42 24.34 10.01
CA THR A 303 11.43 25.81 9.97
C THR A 303 10.23 26.35 9.22
N ALA A 304 9.87 25.76 8.06
CA ALA A 304 8.72 26.19 7.28
C ALA A 304 7.39 26.02 8.03
N LEU A 305 7.23 24.93 8.79
CA LEU A 305 6.09 24.74 9.71
C LEU A 305 6.09 25.75 10.85
N GLN A 306 7.24 25.98 11.47
CA GLN A 306 7.39 26.91 12.61
C GLN A 306 7.00 28.34 12.23
N VAL A 307 7.41 28.80 11.04
CA VAL A 307 7.12 30.18 10.59
C VAL A 307 5.83 30.32 9.80
N GLY A 308 5.03 29.24 9.66
CA GLY A 308 3.75 29.29 8.95
C GLY A 308 3.84 29.43 7.42
N GLN A 309 4.96 29.03 6.82
CA GLN A 309 5.11 28.97 5.36
C GLN A 309 4.42 27.73 4.78
N VAL A 310 4.08 26.77 5.62
CA VAL A 310 3.46 25.51 5.28
C VAL A 310 2.32 25.25 6.25
N ASP A 311 1.18 24.86 5.71
CA ASP A 311 -0.04 24.59 6.47
C ASP A 311 -0.21 23.13 6.82
N LEU A 312 0.25 22.24 5.94
CA LEU A 312 0.04 20.79 6.04
C LEU A 312 1.21 20.01 5.46
N THR A 313 1.59 18.95 6.14
CA THR A 313 2.47 17.89 5.60
C THR A 313 1.93 16.52 5.99
N ASP A 314 2.07 15.56 5.09
CA ASP A 314 1.58 14.19 5.25
C ASP A 314 2.70 13.17 5.01
N GLY A 315 2.48 11.92 5.43
CA GLY A 315 3.44 10.83 5.23
C GLY A 315 4.76 11.02 5.97
N LEU A 316 4.74 11.68 7.13
CA LEU A 316 5.91 11.78 8.00
C LEU A 316 6.23 10.41 8.59
N ALA A 317 7.39 9.86 8.23
CA ALA A 317 7.90 8.69 8.92
C ALA A 317 8.19 9.00 10.40
N PRO A 318 8.10 8.04 11.31
CA PRO A 318 8.20 8.23 12.77
C PRO A 318 9.47 8.92 13.22
N THR A 319 10.61 8.61 12.60
CA THR A 319 11.89 9.28 12.88
C THR A 319 11.87 10.76 12.50
N TYR A 320 11.05 11.14 11.54
CA TYR A 320 10.81 12.56 11.27
C TYR A 320 9.81 13.13 12.27
N ALA A 321 8.76 12.39 12.62
CA ALA A 321 7.84 12.80 13.65
C ALA A 321 8.58 13.12 14.96
N ASN A 322 9.46 12.26 15.43
CA ASN A 322 10.24 12.47 16.67
C ASN A 322 11.18 13.68 16.62
N ASN A 323 11.81 13.94 15.47
CA ASN A 323 12.68 15.10 15.30
C ASN A 323 11.89 16.39 15.00
N VAL A 324 10.66 16.25 14.48
CA VAL A 324 9.75 17.34 14.11
C VAL A 324 8.83 17.71 15.26
N THR A 325 8.33 16.73 16.03
CA THR A 325 7.27 16.94 17.01
C THR A 325 7.74 17.76 18.22
N ARG A 326 8.94 17.52 18.70
CA ARG A 326 9.46 18.22 19.89
C ARG A 326 9.76 19.70 19.66
N PRO A 327 10.60 20.04 18.66
CA PRO A 327 10.88 21.44 18.36
C PRO A 327 9.62 22.17 17.91
N VAL A 328 8.79 21.54 17.06
CA VAL A 328 7.59 22.19 16.53
C VAL A 328 6.56 22.45 17.63
N ASN A 329 6.25 21.47 18.50
CA ASN A 329 5.31 21.71 19.59
C ASN A 329 5.84 22.72 20.60
N ALA A 330 7.13 22.66 20.94
CA ALA A 330 7.73 23.61 21.88
C ALA A 330 7.81 25.04 21.30
N ASP A 331 8.19 25.16 20.02
CA ASP A 331 8.44 26.44 19.37
C ASP A 331 7.19 27.06 18.75
N THR A 332 6.20 26.24 18.34
CA THR A 332 4.92 26.73 17.79
C THR A 332 3.84 26.89 18.83
N LYS A 333 4.11 26.47 20.07
CA LYS A 333 3.20 26.58 21.21
C LYS A 333 1.78 26.08 20.90
N GLY A 334 1.68 24.95 20.21
CA GLY A 334 0.41 24.32 19.87
C GLY A 334 -0.21 24.75 18.52
N ARG A 335 0.39 25.73 17.80
CA ARG A 335 -0.11 26.12 16.47
C ARG A 335 -0.07 24.97 15.47
N VAL A 336 0.96 24.14 15.51
CA VAL A 336 1.06 22.94 14.66
C VAL A 336 0.57 21.72 15.43
N GLN A 337 -0.44 21.09 14.93
CA GLN A 337 -0.97 19.82 15.44
C GLN A 337 -0.29 18.64 14.75
N LEU A 338 0.02 17.62 15.52
CA LEU A 338 0.66 16.41 15.07
C LEU A 338 -0.28 15.24 15.24
N HIS A 339 -0.45 14.51 14.17
CA HIS A 339 -1.24 13.30 14.14
C HIS A 339 -0.35 12.10 13.91
N ARG A 340 -0.63 11.02 14.61
CA ARG A 340 0.06 9.75 14.53
C ARG A 340 -0.95 8.63 14.44
N LEU A 341 -0.71 7.71 13.52
CA LEU A 341 -1.47 6.50 13.41
C LEU A 341 -0.52 5.31 13.45
N PRO A 342 -0.60 4.45 14.48
CA PRO A 342 0.23 3.25 14.58
C PRO A 342 0.01 2.29 13.40
N GLY A 343 1.06 1.57 13.01
CA GLY A 343 0.96 0.42 12.12
C GLY A 343 1.03 0.71 10.63
N GLY A 344 1.41 1.91 10.20
CA GLY A 344 1.50 2.26 8.77
C GLY A 344 2.72 1.71 8.03
N SER A 345 3.80 1.38 8.75
CA SER A 345 5.04 0.85 8.16
C SER A 345 5.70 -0.16 9.10
N GLY A 346 6.15 -1.29 8.54
CA GLY A 346 6.79 -2.37 9.31
C GLY A 346 8.29 -2.48 9.12
N LYS A 347 8.99 -2.99 10.13
CA LYS A 347 10.35 -3.51 10.02
C LYS A 347 10.37 -4.98 10.42
N PHE A 348 11.05 -5.77 9.59
CA PHE A 348 11.08 -7.22 9.70
C PHE A 348 12.50 -7.73 9.43
N ILE A 349 12.84 -8.88 9.97
CA ILE A 349 13.99 -9.65 9.50
C ILE A 349 13.49 -10.72 8.56
N ILE A 350 14.13 -10.85 7.41
CA ILE A 350 13.98 -11.97 6.49
C ILE A 350 15.26 -12.78 6.40
N PHE A 351 15.11 -14.04 6.10
CA PHE A 351 16.21 -14.99 5.91
C PHE A 351 16.22 -15.48 4.46
N THR A 352 17.38 -15.88 3.99
CA THR A 352 17.50 -16.72 2.80
C THR A 352 17.67 -18.19 3.24
N ASN A 353 17.45 -19.13 2.30
CA ASN A 353 17.59 -20.56 2.58
C ASN A 353 19.06 -21.01 2.53
N THR A 354 19.91 -20.31 3.31
CA THR A 354 21.35 -20.57 3.40
C THR A 354 21.77 -20.83 4.84
N PRO A 355 22.72 -21.78 5.08
CA PRO A 355 23.22 -22.01 6.44
C PRO A 355 23.80 -20.75 7.09
N PRO A 356 23.55 -20.54 8.39
CA PRO A 356 22.79 -21.40 9.31
C PRO A 356 21.27 -21.09 9.36
N PHE A 357 20.77 -20.16 8.52
CA PHE A 357 19.39 -19.68 8.57
C PHE A 357 18.39 -20.58 7.81
N ASP A 358 18.85 -21.63 7.13
CA ASP A 358 18.02 -22.72 6.59
C ASP A 358 17.48 -23.65 7.69
N ASP A 359 18.06 -23.63 8.91
CA ASP A 359 17.56 -24.37 10.06
C ASP A 359 16.44 -23.60 10.78
N LEU A 360 15.25 -24.19 10.83
CA LEU A 360 14.08 -23.60 11.50
C LEU A 360 14.32 -23.33 12.99
N ARG A 361 15.18 -24.11 13.67
CA ARG A 361 15.52 -23.92 15.08
C ARG A 361 16.30 -22.61 15.27
N VAL A 362 17.19 -22.28 14.34
CA VAL A 362 17.94 -21.01 14.34
C VAL A 362 17.01 -19.83 14.13
N ARG A 363 16.10 -19.89 13.14
CA ARG A 363 15.11 -18.83 12.91
C ARG A 363 14.22 -18.61 14.12
N ARG A 364 13.72 -19.72 14.72
CA ARG A 364 12.89 -19.64 15.93
C ARG A 364 13.66 -19.07 17.12
N ALA A 365 14.90 -19.44 17.29
CA ALA A 365 15.75 -18.88 18.35
C ALA A 365 15.92 -17.37 18.21
N ILE A 366 16.16 -16.88 16.99
CA ILE A 366 16.23 -15.43 16.67
C ILE A 366 14.88 -14.76 16.97
N PHE A 367 13.77 -15.35 16.52
CA PHE A 367 12.42 -14.81 16.79
C PHE A 367 12.14 -14.66 18.29
N LEU A 368 12.51 -15.67 19.08
CA LEU A 368 12.32 -15.70 20.54
C LEU A 368 13.21 -14.68 21.25
N ALA A 369 14.48 -14.55 20.81
CA ALA A 369 15.49 -13.77 21.52
C ALA A 369 15.29 -12.25 21.40
N ILE A 370 14.63 -11.76 20.34
CA ILE A 370 14.45 -10.33 20.12
C ILE A 370 13.43 -9.76 21.11
N ASP A 371 13.87 -8.79 21.91
CA ASP A 371 13.00 -7.97 22.75
C ASP A 371 12.46 -6.79 21.95
N ARG A 372 11.26 -6.97 21.42
CA ARG A 372 10.56 -5.99 20.58
C ARG A 372 10.14 -4.76 21.36
N GLN A 373 9.82 -4.95 22.65
CA GLN A 373 9.43 -3.83 23.51
C GLN A 373 10.62 -2.91 23.76
N GLU A 374 11.81 -3.46 24.01
CA GLU A 374 13.02 -2.66 24.14
C GLU A 374 13.33 -1.87 22.86
N VAL A 375 13.14 -2.48 21.67
CA VAL A 375 13.28 -1.75 20.39
C VAL A 375 12.31 -0.57 20.31
N VAL A 376 11.04 -0.78 20.66
CA VAL A 376 10.04 0.29 20.67
C VAL A 376 10.41 1.37 21.68
N ASP A 377 10.75 1.00 22.90
CA ASP A 377 11.06 1.92 24.00
C ASP A 377 12.28 2.80 23.70
N VAL A 378 13.33 2.21 23.15
CA VAL A 378 14.60 2.92 22.89
C VAL A 378 14.54 3.77 21.64
N VAL A 379 13.96 3.25 20.54
CA VAL A 379 13.96 3.95 19.24
C VAL A 379 12.79 4.91 19.10
N TYR A 380 11.61 4.51 19.56
CA TYR A 380 10.34 5.18 19.20
C TYR A 380 9.62 5.84 20.38
N CYS A 381 9.94 5.46 21.63
CA CYS A 381 9.28 6.06 22.78
C CYS A 381 10.01 7.32 23.27
N ARG A 382 9.22 8.26 23.76
CA ARG A 382 9.66 9.51 24.43
C ARG A 382 8.72 9.77 25.61
N LYS A 383 8.96 10.85 26.34
CA LYS A 383 8.13 11.21 27.52
C LYS A 383 6.66 11.39 27.17
N GLU A 384 6.37 11.77 25.91
CA GLU A 384 5.02 12.06 25.42
C GLU A 384 4.30 10.85 24.82
N GLY A 385 4.96 9.67 24.78
CA GLY A 385 4.42 8.43 24.22
C GLY A 385 5.33 7.76 23.17
N CYS A 386 4.81 6.71 22.55
CA CYS A 386 5.54 5.90 21.59
C CYS A 386 5.00 6.10 20.17
N ASP A 387 5.91 6.15 19.19
CA ASP A 387 5.60 6.30 17.76
C ASP A 387 5.67 4.95 17.02
N ALA A 388 5.54 3.86 17.72
CA ALA A 388 5.50 2.52 17.15
C ALA A 388 4.86 1.54 18.14
N ASP A 389 4.41 0.42 17.60
CA ASP A 389 3.97 -0.75 18.33
C ASP A 389 4.94 -1.92 18.09
N VAL A 390 4.95 -2.90 18.98
CA VAL A 390 5.73 -4.13 18.77
C VAL A 390 5.31 -4.81 17.47
N GLY A 391 6.28 -5.38 16.76
CA GLY A 391 6.03 -6.04 15.49
C GLY A 391 5.21 -7.31 15.65
N THR A 392 4.08 -7.39 14.99
CA THR A 392 3.21 -8.54 14.82
C THR A 392 3.29 -9.04 13.38
N PHE A 393 2.84 -10.27 13.10
CA PHE A 393 2.91 -10.84 11.74
C PHE A 393 2.00 -10.11 10.76
N PHE A 394 0.85 -9.63 11.24
CA PHE A 394 -0.01 -8.71 10.51
C PHE A 394 -0.02 -7.35 11.21
N GLN A 395 -0.63 -6.36 10.57
CA GLN A 395 -0.72 -5.03 11.17
C GLN A 395 -1.37 -5.09 12.57
N VAL A 396 -0.83 -4.31 13.49
CA VAL A 396 -1.27 -4.24 14.89
C VAL A 396 -2.79 -4.07 15.02
N ASN A 397 -3.37 -4.82 15.95
CA ASN A 397 -4.81 -4.83 16.27
C ASN A 397 -5.75 -5.27 15.14
N LYS A 398 -5.24 -5.73 13.99
CA LYS A 398 -6.08 -6.33 12.94
C LYS A 398 -6.37 -7.80 13.20
N VAL A 399 -5.33 -8.57 13.52
CA VAL A 399 -5.40 -9.98 13.86
C VAL A 399 -4.90 -10.20 15.29
N GLU A 400 -3.68 -9.77 15.57
CA GLU A 400 -3.03 -9.89 16.88
C GLU A 400 -3.24 -8.61 17.69
N LYS A 401 -3.78 -8.73 18.91
CA LYS A 401 -3.96 -7.61 19.82
C LYS A 401 -2.75 -7.46 20.72
N GLN A 402 -2.16 -6.28 20.77
CA GLN A 402 -0.92 -6.02 21.49
C GLN A 402 -1.02 -6.30 22.98
N ASP A 403 -2.14 -5.99 23.61
CA ASP A 403 -2.41 -6.24 25.03
C ASP A 403 -2.45 -7.73 25.41
N GLN A 404 -2.61 -8.62 24.43
CA GLN A 404 -2.66 -10.08 24.64
C GLN A 404 -1.31 -10.78 24.39
N LEU A 405 -0.28 -10.06 23.94
CA LEU A 405 1.00 -10.65 23.52
C LEU A 405 1.96 -10.97 24.68
N THR A 406 1.83 -10.33 25.84
CA THR A 406 2.82 -10.40 26.94
C THR A 406 3.12 -11.80 27.48
N ASN A 407 2.26 -12.78 27.21
CA ASN A 407 2.46 -14.19 27.58
C ASN A 407 2.76 -15.09 26.37
N VAL A 408 2.79 -14.53 25.16
CA VAL A 408 3.01 -15.27 23.92
C VAL A 408 4.51 -15.48 23.69
N PRO A 409 4.99 -16.70 23.34
CA PRO A 409 6.38 -16.93 22.98
C PRO A 409 6.88 -15.95 21.92
N GLY A 410 8.05 -15.36 22.15
CA GLY A 410 8.61 -14.30 21.33
C GLY A 410 8.22 -12.88 21.76
N TYR A 411 7.17 -12.74 22.57
CA TYR A 411 6.67 -11.45 23.09
C TYR A 411 6.60 -11.41 24.64
N ARG A 412 7.01 -12.50 25.32
CA ARG A 412 6.92 -12.60 26.78
C ARG A 412 7.63 -11.47 27.51
N ILE A 413 6.97 -10.97 28.55
CA ILE A 413 7.56 -10.04 29.52
C ILE A 413 7.38 -10.63 30.92
N PRO A 414 8.46 -11.02 31.65
CA PRO A 414 9.88 -10.82 31.30
C PRO A 414 10.37 -11.78 30.20
N LYS A 415 11.45 -11.40 29.52
CA LYS A 415 12.02 -12.08 28.34
C LYS A 415 12.77 -13.38 28.67
N ALA A 416 13.14 -13.60 29.91
CA ALA A 416 13.98 -14.72 30.33
C ALA A 416 13.51 -16.13 29.86
N PRO A 417 12.22 -16.49 29.88
CA PRO A 417 11.77 -17.78 29.35
C PRO A 417 12.02 -17.95 27.84
N ASP A 418 11.84 -16.88 27.05
CA ASP A 418 12.09 -16.88 25.60
C ASP A 418 13.60 -17.09 25.31
N ILE A 419 14.46 -16.41 26.05
CA ILE A 419 15.92 -16.56 25.92
C ILE A 419 16.36 -17.97 26.28
N ALA A 420 15.78 -18.59 27.32
CA ALA A 420 16.12 -19.96 27.71
C ALA A 420 15.73 -20.97 26.61
N GLU A 421 14.52 -20.83 26.04
CA GLU A 421 14.05 -21.65 24.90
C GLU A 421 14.95 -21.44 23.67
N ALA A 422 15.29 -20.19 23.35
CA ALA A 422 16.15 -19.84 22.22
C ALA A 422 17.55 -20.46 22.32
N LYS A 423 18.17 -20.42 23.51
CA LYS A 423 19.48 -21.05 23.76
C LYS A 423 19.44 -22.57 23.57
N ALA A 424 18.36 -23.22 24.03
CA ALA A 424 18.21 -24.66 23.82
C ALA A 424 18.12 -25.00 22.32
N LEU A 425 17.33 -24.26 21.57
CA LEU A 425 17.21 -24.43 20.11
C LEU A 425 18.54 -24.21 19.37
N MET A 426 19.34 -23.20 19.77
CA MET A 426 20.67 -22.96 19.21
C MET A 426 21.62 -24.11 19.48
N ALA A 427 21.60 -24.66 20.69
CA ALA A 427 22.41 -25.82 21.03
C ALA A 427 22.01 -27.07 20.24
N GLU A 428 20.71 -27.34 20.10
CA GLU A 428 20.17 -28.43 19.27
C GLU A 428 20.51 -28.28 17.79
N ALA A 429 20.60 -27.04 17.31
CA ALA A 429 21.01 -26.73 15.94
C ALA A 429 22.54 -26.81 15.72
N GLY A 430 23.33 -27.05 16.80
CA GLY A 430 24.79 -27.15 16.71
C GLY A 430 25.53 -25.82 16.87
N PHE A 431 24.85 -24.77 17.35
CA PHE A 431 25.42 -23.43 17.55
C PHE A 431 25.29 -22.95 19.02
N PRO A 432 25.77 -23.71 20.02
CA PRO A 432 25.58 -23.35 21.43
C PRO A 432 26.25 -22.02 21.81
N ASP A 433 27.32 -21.64 21.09
CA ASP A 433 28.08 -20.39 21.30
C ASP A 433 27.77 -19.32 20.25
N GLY A 434 26.72 -19.53 19.41
CA GLY A 434 26.35 -18.65 18.33
C GLY A 434 27.21 -18.80 17.09
N PHE A 435 27.18 -17.79 16.22
CA PHE A 435 27.92 -17.70 14.96
C PHE A 435 28.09 -16.25 14.52
N LYS A 436 28.85 -16.02 13.43
CA LYS A 436 28.98 -14.69 12.80
C LYS A 436 28.36 -14.67 11.43
N ALA A 437 27.70 -13.56 11.08
CA ALA A 437 27.18 -13.31 9.73
C ALA A 437 27.03 -11.80 9.45
N ASP A 438 26.85 -11.45 8.18
CA ASP A 438 26.52 -10.09 7.77
C ASP A 438 25.01 -9.96 7.56
N ILE A 439 24.44 -8.83 8.03
CA ILE A 439 23.03 -8.48 7.85
C ILE A 439 22.89 -7.25 6.95
N ASN A 440 22.20 -7.40 5.81
CA ASN A 440 21.88 -6.29 4.93
C ASN A 440 20.87 -5.34 5.60
N SER A 441 21.08 -4.04 5.45
CA SER A 441 20.18 -3.00 6.03
C SER A 441 20.10 -1.78 5.12
N GLY A 442 18.98 -1.06 5.17
CA GLY A 442 18.90 0.30 4.67
C GLY A 442 19.73 1.27 5.53
N ASN A 443 20.10 2.42 4.97
CA ASN A 443 20.93 3.43 5.65
C ASN A 443 20.11 4.56 6.30
N SER A 444 18.79 4.38 6.48
CA SER A 444 17.99 5.36 7.22
C SER A 444 18.35 5.33 8.72
N PRO A 445 18.31 6.48 9.43
CA PRO A 445 18.64 6.51 10.86
C PRO A 445 17.85 5.48 11.70
N ALA A 446 16.55 5.32 11.43
CA ALA A 446 15.73 4.34 12.15
C ALA A 446 16.13 2.88 11.83
N ALA A 447 16.46 2.58 10.57
CA ALA A 447 16.91 1.23 10.21
C ALA A 447 18.23 0.89 10.93
N LEU A 448 19.15 1.84 11.00
CA LEU A 448 20.42 1.64 11.70
C LEU A 448 20.22 1.46 13.21
N GLN A 449 19.44 2.30 13.87
CA GLN A 449 19.17 2.20 15.30
C GLN A 449 18.47 0.88 15.66
N VAL A 450 17.45 0.48 14.91
CA VAL A 450 16.78 -0.82 15.11
C VAL A 450 17.76 -1.96 14.88
N GLY A 451 18.55 -1.90 13.81
CA GLY A 451 19.57 -2.90 13.50
C GLY A 451 20.63 -3.05 14.61
N GLU A 452 21.14 -1.95 15.14
CA GLU A 452 22.12 -1.94 16.22
C GLU A 452 21.57 -2.59 17.50
N ILE A 453 20.33 -2.27 17.90
CA ILE A 453 19.70 -2.87 19.09
C ILE A 453 19.47 -4.37 18.86
N VAL A 454 18.90 -4.76 17.73
CA VAL A 454 18.61 -6.18 17.44
C VAL A 454 19.90 -7.01 17.38
N THR A 455 20.94 -6.52 16.72
CA THR A 455 22.23 -7.24 16.64
C THR A 455 22.89 -7.36 18.01
N GLU A 456 22.81 -6.35 18.86
CA GLU A 456 23.32 -6.40 20.24
C GLU A 456 22.52 -7.38 21.11
N GLN A 457 21.18 -7.40 21.01
CA GLN A 457 20.36 -8.37 21.72
C GLN A 457 20.71 -9.82 21.35
N LEU A 458 20.88 -10.09 20.06
CA LEU A 458 21.25 -11.43 19.56
C LEU A 458 22.67 -11.84 19.98
N ARG A 459 23.60 -10.89 19.97
CA ARG A 459 24.98 -11.12 20.44
C ARG A 459 25.00 -11.41 21.94
N ALA A 460 24.31 -10.61 22.74
CA ALA A 460 24.30 -10.76 24.20
C ALA A 460 23.55 -12.03 24.67
N SER A 461 22.45 -12.39 23.98
CA SER A 461 21.61 -13.53 24.40
C SER A 461 22.04 -14.87 23.82
N LEU A 462 22.45 -14.92 22.55
CA LEU A 462 22.69 -16.15 21.78
C LEU A 462 24.12 -16.29 21.26
N GLY A 463 25.00 -15.28 21.43
CA GLY A 463 26.33 -15.26 20.80
C GLY A 463 26.29 -15.06 19.28
N VAL A 464 25.14 -14.71 18.72
CA VAL A 464 24.98 -14.45 17.27
C VAL A 464 25.48 -13.05 16.96
N ASP A 465 26.67 -12.96 16.37
CA ASP A 465 27.40 -11.72 16.08
C ASP A 465 27.12 -11.29 14.63
N LEU A 466 26.13 -10.40 14.45
CA LEU A 466 25.71 -9.90 13.14
C LEU A 466 26.35 -8.52 12.87
N THR A 467 27.03 -8.41 11.73
CA THR A 467 27.58 -7.12 11.24
C THR A 467 26.59 -6.44 10.32
N LEU A 468 26.13 -5.24 10.70
CA LEU A 468 25.27 -4.43 9.83
C LEU A 468 26.04 -3.94 8.61
N VAL A 469 25.47 -4.16 7.41
CA VAL A 469 26.01 -3.71 6.12
C VAL A 469 25.00 -2.77 5.46
N PRO A 470 24.99 -1.47 5.84
CA PRO A 470 24.02 -0.50 5.32
C PRO A 470 24.25 -0.21 3.84
N ALA A 471 23.16 0.09 3.14
CA ALA A 471 23.19 0.48 1.74
C ALA A 471 22.15 1.58 1.45
N ASP A 472 22.40 2.36 0.39
CA ASP A 472 21.37 3.24 -0.17
C ASP A 472 20.18 2.43 -0.70
N THR A 473 19.05 3.10 -0.89
CA THR A 473 17.79 2.44 -1.24
C THR A 473 17.88 1.54 -2.48
N ALA A 474 18.58 1.99 -3.53
CA ALA A 474 18.68 1.23 -4.77
C ALA A 474 19.53 -0.03 -4.59
N THR A 475 20.72 0.11 -4.02
CA THR A 475 21.63 -0.99 -3.68
C THR A 475 20.98 -1.98 -2.71
N TYR A 476 20.28 -1.48 -1.70
CA TYR A 476 19.58 -2.28 -0.72
C TYR A 476 18.51 -3.20 -1.36
N HIS A 477 17.68 -2.67 -2.27
CA HIS A 477 16.67 -3.48 -2.96
C HIS A 477 17.28 -4.50 -3.93
N VAL A 478 18.34 -4.14 -4.63
CA VAL A 478 19.08 -5.11 -5.49
C VAL A 478 19.61 -6.27 -4.65
N ARG A 479 20.18 -6.01 -3.49
CA ARG A 479 20.69 -7.05 -2.59
C ARG A 479 19.59 -8.01 -2.10
N ILE A 480 18.37 -7.50 -1.85
CA ILE A 480 17.21 -8.33 -1.51
C ILE A 480 16.82 -9.21 -2.70
N GLN A 481 16.65 -8.62 -3.88
CA GLN A 481 16.25 -9.35 -5.09
C GLN A 481 17.25 -10.44 -5.51
N GLU A 482 18.53 -10.18 -5.34
CA GLU A 482 19.61 -11.11 -5.67
C GLU A 482 19.95 -12.09 -4.52
N ASN A 483 19.27 -11.99 -3.37
CA ASN A 483 19.56 -12.80 -2.16
C ASN A 483 21.04 -12.77 -1.76
N THR A 484 21.69 -11.61 -1.89
CA THR A 484 23.14 -11.45 -1.67
C THR A 484 23.56 -11.69 -0.21
N TYR A 485 22.65 -11.51 0.74
CA TYR A 485 22.88 -11.67 2.17
C TYR A 485 21.98 -12.73 2.76
N PRO A 486 22.47 -13.56 3.69
CA PRO A 486 21.69 -14.64 4.32
C PRO A 486 20.59 -14.12 5.24
N ILE A 487 20.70 -12.87 5.69
CA ILE A 487 19.75 -12.21 6.57
C ILE A 487 19.63 -10.72 6.18
N THR A 488 18.43 -10.18 6.19
CA THR A 488 18.17 -8.77 5.87
C THR A 488 17.20 -8.16 6.87
N LEU A 489 17.52 -6.97 7.37
CA LEU A 489 16.59 -6.11 8.09
C LEU A 489 15.79 -5.29 7.07
N VAL A 490 14.57 -5.73 6.77
CA VAL A 490 13.65 -5.01 5.89
C VAL A 490 13.12 -3.77 6.61
N SER A 491 13.20 -2.63 5.93
CA SER A 491 12.73 -1.35 6.45
C SER A 491 11.92 -0.60 5.39
N GLY A 492 10.87 0.10 5.84
CA GLY A 492 10.03 0.90 4.94
C GLY A 492 8.96 0.09 4.20
N PHE A 493 8.53 -1.01 4.77
CA PHE A 493 7.37 -1.76 4.32
C PHE A 493 6.09 -0.96 4.60
N GLY A 494 5.49 -0.38 3.57
CA GLY A 494 4.25 0.42 3.70
C GLY A 494 3.05 -0.33 3.12
N LEU A 495 1.95 -0.34 3.86
CA LEU A 495 0.70 -0.95 3.43
C LEU A 495 0.00 -0.12 2.36
N LEU A 496 -0.61 -0.79 1.38
CA LEU A 496 -1.43 -0.20 0.32
C LEU A 496 -2.90 -0.11 0.73
N ILE A 497 -3.42 -1.19 1.30
CA ILE A 497 -4.80 -1.29 1.77
C ILE A 497 -4.85 -1.56 3.27
N ASN A 498 -5.94 -1.12 3.90
CA ASN A 498 -6.16 -1.34 5.32
C ASN A 498 -6.75 -2.73 5.59
N ASP A 499 -6.06 -3.78 5.12
CA ASP A 499 -6.47 -5.17 5.26
C ASP A 499 -5.27 -6.08 5.52
N PRO A 500 -5.38 -7.10 6.39
CA PRO A 500 -4.28 -8.02 6.65
C PRO A 500 -3.72 -8.73 5.41
N SER A 501 -4.54 -8.94 4.38
CA SER A 501 -4.11 -9.58 3.14
C SER A 501 -3.04 -8.80 2.38
N ASP A 502 -2.90 -7.49 2.62
CA ASP A 502 -1.84 -6.72 2.01
C ASP A 502 -0.44 -7.18 2.46
N VAL A 503 -0.32 -7.57 3.72
CA VAL A 503 0.91 -8.18 4.24
C VAL A 503 1.18 -9.52 3.53
N LEU A 504 0.15 -10.33 3.29
CA LEU A 504 0.31 -11.60 2.55
C LEU A 504 0.88 -11.37 1.16
N ASN A 505 0.32 -10.41 0.43
CA ASN A 505 0.72 -10.12 -0.95
C ASN A 505 2.14 -9.55 -1.05
N GLN A 506 2.57 -8.81 -0.05
CA GLN A 506 3.87 -8.14 -0.09
C GLN A 506 4.99 -8.92 0.60
N VAL A 507 4.65 -9.72 1.61
CA VAL A 507 5.60 -10.40 2.51
C VAL A 507 5.62 -11.90 2.29
N TYR A 508 4.45 -12.52 2.23
CA TYR A 508 4.28 -13.96 2.24
C TYR A 508 3.86 -14.54 0.88
N ALA A 509 3.93 -13.75 -0.20
CA ALA A 509 3.62 -14.26 -1.53
C ALA A 509 4.56 -15.41 -1.89
N PHE A 510 3.98 -16.53 -2.31
CA PHE A 510 4.69 -17.75 -2.69
C PHE A 510 5.30 -17.70 -4.10
N ASP A 511 5.31 -16.54 -4.73
CA ASP A 511 6.03 -16.39 -5.96
C ASP A 511 7.57 -16.35 -5.69
N VAL A 512 8.34 -16.87 -6.62
CA VAL A 512 9.80 -17.05 -6.46
C VAL A 512 10.53 -15.74 -6.15
N GLU A 513 10.00 -14.61 -6.60
CA GLU A 513 10.61 -13.30 -6.36
C GLU A 513 10.40 -12.79 -4.93
N LYS A 514 9.33 -13.24 -4.27
CA LYS A 514 8.95 -12.77 -2.92
C LYS A 514 9.13 -13.82 -1.82
N ASN A 515 9.53 -15.03 -2.19
CA ASN A 515 9.82 -16.14 -1.28
C ASN A 515 11.29 -16.56 -1.42
N PRO A 516 12.24 -15.74 -0.98
CA PRO A 516 13.66 -15.94 -1.26
C PRO A 516 14.24 -17.20 -0.62
N ASP A 517 13.61 -17.76 0.38
CA ASP A 517 14.04 -18.98 1.09
C ASP A 517 13.31 -20.25 0.62
N ASN A 518 12.46 -20.14 -0.40
CA ASN A 518 11.59 -21.23 -0.86
C ASN A 518 10.78 -21.89 0.26
N TRP A 519 10.40 -21.11 1.28
CA TRP A 519 9.59 -21.59 2.38
C TRP A 519 8.25 -22.11 1.86
N THR A 520 7.88 -23.31 2.29
CA THR A 520 6.60 -23.92 1.93
C THR A 520 5.89 -24.42 3.19
N ALA A 521 4.66 -23.98 3.37
CA ALA A 521 3.74 -24.50 4.37
C ALA A 521 2.38 -24.73 3.69
N PRO A 522 2.06 -25.96 3.29
CA PRO A 522 0.84 -26.23 2.49
C PRO A 522 -0.42 -25.67 3.12
N ARG A 523 -0.59 -25.82 4.44
CA ARG A 523 -1.77 -25.28 5.13
C ARG A 523 -1.81 -23.75 5.11
N PHE A 524 -0.68 -23.08 5.22
CA PHE A 524 -0.60 -21.63 5.10
C PHE A 524 -1.00 -21.19 3.68
N ALA A 525 -0.51 -21.88 2.65
CA ALA A 525 -0.87 -21.60 1.26
C ALA A 525 -2.39 -21.77 0.99
N GLU A 526 -3.01 -22.82 1.55
CA GLU A 526 -4.45 -23.02 1.49
C GLU A 526 -5.21 -21.85 2.13
N LEU A 527 -4.77 -21.40 3.31
CA LEU A 527 -5.37 -20.28 4.02
C LEU A 527 -5.23 -18.97 3.23
N VAL A 528 -4.04 -18.70 2.68
CA VAL A 528 -3.81 -17.54 1.79
C VAL A 528 -4.77 -17.54 0.60
N ALA A 529 -4.93 -18.69 -0.04
CA ALA A 529 -5.83 -18.82 -1.18
C ALA A 529 -7.32 -18.70 -0.80
N SER A 530 -7.72 -19.25 0.34
CA SER A 530 -9.13 -19.27 0.74
C SER A 530 -9.62 -17.95 1.35
N GLN A 531 -8.78 -17.22 2.10
CA GLN A 531 -9.17 -15.99 2.76
C GLN A 531 -9.60 -14.88 1.78
N ILE A 532 -9.05 -14.87 0.57
CA ILE A 532 -9.35 -13.84 -0.43
C ILE A 532 -10.80 -13.90 -0.91
N SER A 533 -11.38 -15.12 -0.91
CA SER A 533 -12.78 -15.38 -1.30
C SER A 533 -13.75 -15.48 -0.12
N GLU A 534 -13.26 -15.43 1.12
CA GLU A 534 -14.12 -15.52 2.30
C GLU A 534 -14.74 -14.16 2.62
N LEU A 535 -16.03 -14.02 2.34
CA LEU A 535 -16.80 -12.80 2.56
C LEU A 535 -17.32 -12.65 4.00
N ASN A 536 -17.34 -13.73 4.80
CA ASN A 536 -17.71 -13.64 6.21
C ASN A 536 -16.52 -13.16 7.04
N PRO A 537 -16.62 -11.99 7.70
CA PRO A 537 -15.49 -11.38 8.41
C PRO A 537 -14.95 -12.24 9.55
N GLU A 538 -15.83 -12.95 10.30
CA GLU A 538 -15.43 -13.77 11.45
C GLU A 538 -14.65 -15.02 10.99
N LYS A 539 -15.15 -15.68 9.95
CA LYS A 539 -14.45 -16.84 9.38
C LYS A 539 -13.11 -16.44 8.80
N ARG A 540 -13.08 -15.30 8.10
CA ARG A 540 -11.84 -14.75 7.52
C ARG A 540 -10.83 -14.39 8.59
N LEU A 541 -11.25 -13.77 9.70
CA LEU A 541 -10.39 -13.50 10.85
C LEU A 541 -9.82 -14.79 11.42
N GLY A 542 -10.63 -15.85 11.60
CA GLY A 542 -10.15 -17.15 12.06
C GLY A 542 -9.08 -17.78 11.15
N GLN A 543 -9.16 -17.55 9.83
CA GLN A 543 -8.11 -17.97 8.89
C GLN A 543 -6.80 -17.22 9.14
N PHE A 544 -6.85 -15.90 9.40
CA PHE A 544 -5.65 -15.13 9.76
C PHE A 544 -5.07 -15.54 11.11
N GLU A 545 -5.90 -15.85 12.11
CA GLU A 545 -5.44 -16.35 13.40
C GLU A 545 -4.69 -17.69 13.25
N GLU A 546 -5.21 -18.60 12.42
CA GLU A 546 -4.53 -19.86 12.10
C GLU A 546 -3.19 -19.61 11.38
N MET A 547 -3.13 -18.65 10.45
CA MET A 547 -1.88 -18.25 9.80
C MET A 547 -0.85 -17.73 10.81
N VAL A 548 -1.26 -16.92 11.79
CA VAL A 548 -0.39 -16.44 12.88
C VAL A 548 0.19 -17.60 13.67
N ASP A 549 -0.61 -18.61 13.99
CA ASP A 549 -0.14 -19.78 14.73
C ASP A 549 0.90 -20.59 13.96
N ILE A 550 0.77 -20.70 12.64
CA ILE A 550 1.78 -21.32 11.77
C ILE A 550 3.07 -20.49 11.79
N LEU A 551 2.96 -19.17 11.59
CA LEU A 551 4.11 -18.27 11.54
C LEU A 551 4.86 -18.20 12.88
N ARG A 552 4.15 -18.26 14.01
CA ARG A 552 4.74 -18.27 15.37
C ARG A 552 5.60 -19.52 15.66
N LYS A 553 5.32 -20.64 14.99
CA LYS A 553 6.14 -21.86 15.11
C LYS A 553 7.47 -21.77 14.36
N ALA A 554 7.78 -20.59 13.83
CA ALA A 554 8.97 -20.29 13.01
C ALA A 554 9.03 -21.09 11.69
N GLU A 555 7.88 -21.53 11.21
CA GLU A 555 7.79 -22.10 9.87
C GLU A 555 7.88 -21.00 8.79
N GLY A 556 7.73 -19.72 9.20
CA GLY A 556 7.86 -18.55 8.33
C GLY A 556 9.29 -18.01 8.28
N HIS A 557 9.59 -17.32 7.19
CA HIS A 557 10.89 -16.71 6.93
C HIS A 557 11.00 -15.25 7.38
N TRP A 558 9.98 -14.72 8.04
CA TRP A 558 9.93 -13.33 8.50
C TRP A 558 9.80 -13.25 10.02
N VAL A 559 10.60 -12.35 10.59
CA VAL A 559 10.54 -12.02 12.02
C VAL A 559 10.11 -10.57 12.16
N PRO A 560 8.87 -10.30 12.57
CA PRO A 560 8.40 -8.93 12.79
C PRO A 560 9.14 -8.32 14.00
N ILE A 561 9.56 -7.06 13.85
CA ILE A 561 10.29 -6.29 14.87
C ILE A 561 9.42 -5.17 15.42
N VAL A 562 8.90 -4.32 14.54
CA VAL A 562 8.17 -3.11 14.92
C VAL A 562 7.21 -2.69 13.81
N TRP A 563 6.05 -2.16 14.21
CA TRP A 563 5.15 -1.40 13.37
C TRP A 563 5.26 0.09 13.71
N GLU A 564 5.79 0.87 12.79
CA GLU A 564 5.98 2.32 12.94
C GLU A 564 4.67 3.05 12.66
N ALA A 565 4.44 4.11 13.44
CA ALA A 565 3.33 5.02 13.16
C ALA A 565 3.61 5.84 11.90
N MET A 566 2.57 6.12 11.14
CA MET A 566 2.57 7.18 10.14
C MET A 566 2.10 8.48 10.78
N GLY A 567 2.56 9.60 10.27
CA GLY A 567 2.24 10.89 10.84
C GLY A 567 1.95 11.96 9.81
N GLY A 568 1.24 12.98 10.25
CA GLY A 568 1.04 14.23 9.55
C GLY A 568 1.10 15.40 10.51
N ALA A 569 1.41 16.59 10.00
CA ALA A 569 1.41 17.82 10.78
C ALA A 569 0.63 18.89 10.04
N HIS A 570 -0.24 19.60 10.76
CA HIS A 570 -1.00 20.69 10.17
C HIS A 570 -1.19 21.87 11.13
N ASP A 571 -1.47 23.03 10.59
CA ASP A 571 -1.89 24.19 11.37
C ASP A 571 -3.23 23.87 12.06
N TYR A 572 -3.39 24.23 13.34
CA TYR A 572 -4.60 23.93 14.14
C TYR A 572 -5.90 24.46 13.52
N ARG A 573 -5.80 25.45 12.64
CA ARG A 573 -6.95 26.01 11.91
C ARG A 573 -7.44 25.11 10.77
N ILE A 574 -6.65 24.13 10.35
CA ILE A 574 -7.12 23.10 9.41
C ILE A 574 -8.01 22.13 10.17
N GLN A 575 -9.25 22.01 9.74
CA GLN A 575 -10.26 21.15 10.32
C GLN A 575 -10.53 19.93 9.43
N ASN A 576 -11.06 18.86 10.01
CA ASN A 576 -11.37 17.58 9.36
C ASN A 576 -10.14 16.81 8.84
N TYR A 577 -8.92 17.20 9.20
CA TYR A 577 -7.75 16.43 8.82
C TYR A 577 -7.63 15.18 9.69
N VAL A 578 -7.56 14.04 9.06
CA VAL A 578 -7.31 12.73 9.68
C VAL A 578 -6.14 12.07 8.94
N VAL A 579 -5.18 11.54 9.69
CA VAL A 579 -4.08 10.76 9.08
C VAL A 579 -4.67 9.46 8.51
N PRO A 580 -4.47 9.17 7.22
CA PRO A 580 -4.96 7.94 6.63
C PRO A 580 -4.23 6.71 7.21
N GLN A 581 -4.93 5.57 7.29
CA GLN A 581 -4.35 4.32 7.83
C GLN A 581 -3.26 3.74 6.92
N THR A 582 -3.31 4.04 5.66
CA THR A 582 -2.23 3.75 4.72
C THR A 582 -1.81 5.02 3.99
N ILE A 583 -0.59 5.03 3.51
CA ILE A 583 0.02 6.22 2.89
C ILE A 583 -0.55 6.58 1.51
N GLN A 584 -1.48 5.78 0.95
CA GLN A 584 -2.02 5.96 -0.39
C GLN A 584 -3.53 6.15 -0.40
N GLN A 585 -4.08 6.64 0.71
CA GLN A 585 -5.51 6.91 0.87
C GLN A 585 -5.76 8.41 1.04
N VAL A 586 -6.90 8.88 0.53
CA VAL A 586 -7.43 10.22 0.84
C VAL A 586 -6.51 11.38 0.43
N LEU A 587 -5.82 11.26 -0.70
CA LEU A 587 -4.90 12.30 -1.20
C LEU A 587 -5.60 13.45 -1.94
N LYS A 588 -6.93 13.55 -1.87
CA LYS A 588 -7.70 14.64 -2.51
C LYS A 588 -7.77 15.89 -1.66
N TRP A 589 -7.80 15.77 -0.35
CA TRP A 589 -7.93 16.88 0.63
C TRP A 589 -9.08 17.85 0.34
N ASP A 590 -10.11 17.42 -0.34
CA ASP A 590 -11.28 18.25 -0.68
C ASP A 590 -12.23 18.47 0.52
N HIS A 591 -12.10 17.65 1.56
CA HIS A 591 -12.91 17.61 2.78
C HIS A 591 -12.35 18.48 3.92
N ILE A 592 -11.07 18.90 3.84
CA ILE A 592 -10.45 19.75 4.85
C ILE A 592 -10.78 21.23 4.58
N TRP A 593 -10.87 22.00 5.64
CA TRP A 593 -11.21 23.43 5.55
C TRP A 593 -10.46 24.24 6.62
N TRP A 594 -10.39 25.55 6.42
CA TRP A 594 -9.70 26.47 7.29
C TRP A 594 -10.68 27.21 8.20
N ASP A 595 -10.47 27.12 9.52
CA ASP A 595 -11.23 27.86 10.51
C ASP A 595 -10.41 29.06 11.06
N PRO A 596 -10.69 30.28 10.60
CA PRO A 596 -9.99 31.45 11.13
C PRO A 596 -10.33 31.75 12.60
N ASN A 597 -11.41 31.15 13.12
CA ASN A 597 -11.87 31.33 14.49
C ASN A 597 -11.52 30.14 15.40
N ALA A 598 -10.76 29.17 14.89
CA ALA A 598 -10.34 28.04 15.71
C ALA A 598 -9.58 28.52 16.95
N VAL A 599 -9.90 27.93 18.08
CA VAL A 599 -9.21 28.25 19.34
C VAL A 599 -7.84 27.57 19.34
N CYS A 600 -6.79 28.36 19.50
CA CYS A 600 -5.45 27.83 19.64
C CYS A 600 -5.36 26.94 20.89
N PRO A 601 -4.83 25.72 20.77
CA PRO A 601 -4.64 24.82 21.91
C PRO A 601 -3.77 25.39 23.04
N ASP A 602 -2.82 26.27 22.70
CA ASP A 602 -2.04 27.06 23.66
C ASP A 602 -2.14 28.56 23.29
N PRO A 603 -3.09 29.32 23.92
CA PRO A 603 -3.33 30.71 23.57
C PRO A 603 -2.09 31.60 23.65
N ALA A 604 -1.19 31.37 24.63
CA ALA A 604 0.04 32.14 24.78
C ALA A 604 1.04 31.93 23.61
N GLY A 605 0.82 30.89 22.79
CA GLY A 605 1.68 30.52 21.67
C GLY A 605 1.21 30.99 20.32
N CYS A 606 -0.09 31.26 20.15
CA CYS A 606 -0.63 31.65 18.87
C CYS A 606 -0.73 33.18 18.66
N GLU A 607 -0.42 33.96 19.65
CA GLU A 607 -0.44 35.46 19.59
C GLU A 607 0.80 36.10 18.95
N GLN A 608 1.66 35.32 18.24
CA GLN A 608 2.85 35.84 17.59
C GLN A 608 2.73 35.84 16.08
#